data_4d14fc7950d21fa742ebbfcbb23d72f9
#
_entry.id   4d14fc7950d21fa742ebbfcbb23d72f9
#
_cell.length_a   1.000
_cell.length_b   1.000
_cell.length_c   1.000
_cell.angle_alpha   90.00
_cell.angle_beta   90.00
_cell.angle_gamma   90.00
#
_symmetry.space_group_name_H-M   'P 1'
#
loop_
_entity.id
_entity.type
_entity.pdbx_description
1 polymer ?
#
loop_
_entity_poly.entity_id
_entity_poly.type
_entity_poly.pdbx_seq_one_letter_code
_entity_poly.pdbx_strand_id
1 'polypeptide(L)'
;MTRIRDKAHMDRVASMGCILCKHLDLGATPAHIHHIREGQGMSQRASNFLVVPLCPEHHQGNSGVHGLGERGFYTRYKLSELDLLAMTIERFYSSSK
;
A
#
# COMPACT_ATOMS: atom_id res chain seq x y z
N MET A 1 3.85 12.61 -17.16
CA MET A 1 2.48 12.19 -17.46
C MET A 1 2.29 10.69 -17.20
N THR A 2 1.23 10.33 -16.51
CA THR A 2 0.96 8.94 -16.16
C THR A 2 0.37 8.18 -17.34
N ARG A 3 0.92 7.00 -17.63
CA ARG A 3 0.41 6.16 -18.71
C ARG A 3 -0.95 5.59 -18.34
N ILE A 4 -1.76 5.30 -19.36
CA ILE A 4 -3.11 4.73 -19.17
C ILE A 4 -3.03 3.42 -18.36
N ARG A 5 -2.09 2.55 -18.71
CA ARG A 5 -1.94 1.27 -17.99
C ARG A 5 -1.54 1.46 -16.53
N ASP A 6 -0.72 2.50 -16.25
CA ASP A 6 -0.30 2.78 -14.88
C ASP A 6 -1.50 3.26 -14.05
N LYS A 7 -2.30 4.15 -14.64
CA LYS A 7 -3.50 4.64 -13.97
C LYS A 7 -4.49 3.51 -13.72
N ALA A 8 -4.68 2.62 -14.70
CA ALA A 8 -5.58 1.49 -14.55
C ALA A 8 -5.13 0.58 -13.40
N HIS A 9 -3.82 0.35 -13.30
CA HIS A 9 -3.29 -0.46 -12.20
C HIS A 9 -3.55 0.20 -10.86
N MET A 10 -3.23 1.50 -10.74
CA MET A 10 -3.42 2.22 -9.48
C MET A 10 -4.90 2.27 -9.08
N ASP A 11 -5.80 2.48 -10.06
CA ASP A 11 -7.23 2.47 -9.78
C ASP A 11 -7.68 1.11 -9.26
N ARG A 12 -7.15 0.04 -9.85
CA ARG A 12 -7.48 -1.32 -9.42
C ARG A 12 -6.98 -1.59 -8.00
N VAL A 13 -5.76 -1.15 -7.69
CA VAL A 13 -5.21 -1.30 -6.35
C VAL A 13 -6.06 -0.53 -5.34
N ALA A 14 -6.38 0.73 -5.64
CA ALA A 14 -7.19 1.55 -4.74
C ALA A 14 -8.56 0.90 -4.47
N SER A 15 -9.15 0.26 -5.48
CA SER A 15 -10.47 -0.34 -5.35
C SER A 15 -10.48 -1.57 -4.45
N MET A 16 -9.31 -2.12 -4.10
CA MET A 16 -9.23 -3.27 -3.22
C MET A 16 -9.55 -2.93 -1.76
N GLY A 17 -9.48 -1.66 -1.39
CA GLY A 17 -9.59 -1.26 0.00
C GLY A 17 -8.28 -1.45 0.74
N CYS A 18 -8.19 -0.92 1.96
CA CYS A 18 -6.95 -0.92 2.75
C CYS A 18 -6.47 -2.34 3.04
N ILE A 19 -5.25 -2.66 2.58
CA ILE A 19 -4.68 -3.99 2.78
C ILE A 19 -4.36 -4.25 4.25
N LEU A 20 -3.97 -3.21 4.99
CA LEU A 20 -3.66 -3.38 6.41
C LEU A 20 -4.93 -3.59 7.23
N CYS A 21 -6.01 -2.87 6.93
CA CYS A 21 -7.28 -3.10 7.61
C CYS A 21 -7.74 -4.54 7.41
N LYS A 22 -7.58 -5.07 6.20
CA LYS A 22 -7.95 -6.47 5.93
C LYS A 22 -7.08 -7.43 6.72
N HIS A 23 -5.78 -7.15 6.78
CA HIS A 23 -4.84 -7.98 7.53
C HIS A 23 -5.17 -7.99 9.03
N LEU A 24 -5.56 -6.84 9.55
CA LEU A 24 -5.89 -6.69 10.97
C LEU A 24 -7.34 -7.06 11.28
N ASP A 25 -8.08 -7.49 10.28
CA ASP A 25 -9.49 -7.89 10.42
C ASP A 25 -10.37 -6.75 10.91
N LEU A 26 -10.09 -5.55 10.38
CA LEU A 26 -10.85 -4.33 10.71
C LEU A 26 -11.94 -4.02 9.69
N GLY A 27 -12.12 -4.90 8.69
CA GLY A 27 -13.15 -4.72 7.69
C GLY A 27 -12.65 -4.02 6.44
N ALA A 28 -13.57 -3.72 5.53
CA ALA A 28 -13.27 -3.05 4.27
C ALA A 28 -13.26 -1.55 4.49
N THR A 29 -12.16 -0.90 4.17
CA THR A 29 -11.99 0.54 4.35
C THR A 29 -11.49 1.14 3.03
N PRO A 30 -12.10 2.26 2.57
CA PRO A 30 -11.62 2.92 1.35
C PRO A 30 -10.14 3.27 1.44
N ALA A 31 -9.44 3.13 0.34
CA ALA A 31 -7.98 3.24 0.34
C ALA A 31 -7.48 4.32 -0.61
N HIS A 32 -6.35 4.90 -0.21
CA HIS A 32 -5.52 5.73 -1.07
C HIS A 32 -4.39 4.87 -1.61
N ILE A 33 -3.72 5.36 -2.65
CA ILE A 33 -2.53 4.72 -3.18
C ILE A 33 -1.31 5.21 -2.40
N HIS A 34 -0.50 4.27 -1.94
CA HIS A 34 0.79 4.57 -1.31
C HIS A 34 1.89 3.95 -2.15
N HIS A 35 2.81 4.78 -2.65
CA HIS A 35 3.98 4.30 -3.40
C HIS A 35 5.03 3.78 -2.43
N ILE A 36 5.57 2.59 -2.72
CA ILE A 36 6.60 1.99 -1.87
C ILE A 36 7.84 2.86 -1.91
N ARG A 37 8.39 3.18 -0.73
CA ARG A 37 9.60 3.98 -0.59
C ARG A 37 10.81 3.13 -0.26
N GLU A 38 10.58 1.95 0.26
CA GLU A 38 11.64 1.03 0.67
C GLU A 38 12.50 0.67 -0.54
N GLY A 39 13.82 0.84 -0.40
CA GLY A 39 14.75 0.57 -1.48
C GLY A 39 14.90 1.68 -2.51
N GLN A 40 14.17 2.80 -2.33
CA GLN A 40 14.25 3.93 -3.26
C GLN A 40 15.21 4.97 -2.74
N GLY A 41 16.06 5.50 -3.63
CA GLY A 41 16.94 6.61 -3.30
C GLY A 41 16.15 7.90 -3.16
N MET A 42 16.83 8.92 -2.60
CA MET A 42 16.21 10.20 -2.27
C MET A 42 15.61 10.90 -3.50
N SER A 43 16.25 10.79 -4.65
CA SER A 43 15.80 11.44 -5.88
C SER A 43 15.08 10.47 -6.83
N GLN A 44 14.92 9.23 -6.43
CA GLN A 44 14.27 8.24 -7.27
C GLN A 44 12.77 8.23 -7.06
N ARG A 45 12.05 7.97 -8.14
CA ARG A 45 10.60 7.79 -8.08
C ARG A 45 10.28 6.31 -8.13
N ALA A 46 9.39 5.88 -7.24
CA ALA A 46 8.90 4.52 -7.28
C ALA A 46 8.03 4.31 -8.53
N SER A 47 8.09 3.12 -9.07
CA SER A 47 7.22 2.75 -10.18
C SER A 47 5.75 2.83 -9.74
N ASN A 48 4.86 3.19 -10.66
CA ASN A 48 3.43 3.20 -10.39
C ASN A 48 2.86 1.79 -10.19
N PHE A 49 3.67 0.76 -10.41
CA PHE A 49 3.29 -0.61 -10.11
C PHE A 49 3.73 -1.06 -8.72
N LEU A 50 4.58 -0.28 -8.06
CA LEU A 50 5.01 -0.56 -6.69
C LEU A 50 4.15 0.25 -5.73
N VAL A 51 2.87 -0.10 -5.68
CA VAL A 51 1.88 0.63 -4.89
C VAL A 51 1.04 -0.33 -4.06
N VAL A 52 0.58 0.17 -2.91
CA VAL A 52 -0.31 -0.59 -2.02
C VAL A 52 -1.49 0.28 -1.63
N PRO A 53 -2.66 -0.33 -1.33
CA PRO A 53 -3.84 0.43 -0.90
C PRO A 53 -3.85 0.56 0.61
N LEU A 54 -3.88 1.80 1.09
CA LEU A 54 -3.93 2.09 2.54
C LEU A 54 -5.00 3.14 2.81
N CYS A 55 -5.79 2.94 3.86
CA CYS A 55 -6.78 3.93 4.26
C CYS A 55 -6.07 5.18 4.80
N PRO A 56 -6.79 6.31 4.94
CA PRO A 56 -6.15 7.53 5.44
C PRO A 56 -5.40 7.35 6.75
N GLU A 57 -5.95 6.61 7.70
CA GLU A 57 -5.29 6.39 8.98
C GLU A 57 -3.99 5.61 8.83
N HIS A 58 -4.01 4.54 8.04
CA HIS A 58 -2.82 3.70 7.87
C HIS A 58 -1.85 4.24 6.83
N HIS A 59 -2.24 5.27 6.09
CA HIS A 59 -1.36 5.93 5.14
C HIS A 59 -0.68 7.13 5.80
N GLN A 60 -1.46 8.13 6.22
CA GLN A 60 -0.93 9.39 6.75
C GLN A 60 -1.24 9.64 8.22
N GLY A 61 -2.09 8.82 8.81
CA GLY A 61 -2.45 9.00 10.22
C GLY A 61 -1.35 8.56 11.17
N ASN A 62 -1.59 8.75 12.46
CA ASN A 62 -0.60 8.45 13.50
C ASN A 62 -0.23 6.97 13.57
N SER A 63 -1.09 6.09 13.11
CA SER A 63 -0.82 4.65 13.09
C SER A 63 -0.46 4.15 11.70
N GLY A 64 -0.13 5.05 10.76
CA GLY A 64 0.16 4.72 9.39
C GLY A 64 1.64 4.79 9.03
N VAL A 65 1.95 4.46 7.78
CA VAL A 65 3.34 4.40 7.30
C VAL A 65 4.03 5.76 7.39
N HIS A 66 3.32 6.85 7.08
CA HIS A 66 3.90 8.18 7.15
C HIS A 66 4.01 8.69 8.59
N GLY A 67 3.01 8.40 9.42
CA GLY A 67 3.02 8.84 10.81
C GLY A 67 4.05 8.13 11.67
N LEU A 68 4.21 6.83 11.48
CA LEU A 68 5.14 6.02 12.26
C LEU A 68 6.54 5.96 11.66
N GLY A 69 6.66 6.20 10.35
CA GLY A 69 7.91 5.96 9.63
C GLY A 69 8.14 4.47 9.43
N GLU A 70 9.14 4.15 8.63
CA GLU A 70 9.42 2.77 8.26
C GLU A 70 9.71 1.89 9.46
N ARG A 71 10.59 2.34 10.34
CA ARG A 71 10.98 1.58 11.52
C ARG A 71 9.81 1.43 12.50
N GLY A 72 9.09 2.53 12.77
CA GLY A 72 7.96 2.49 13.69
C GLY A 72 6.85 1.61 13.19
N PHE A 73 6.60 1.65 11.89
CA PHE A 73 5.58 0.82 11.28
C PHE A 73 5.92 -0.67 11.46
N TYR A 74 7.17 -1.04 11.17
CA TYR A 74 7.60 -2.42 11.35
C TYR A 74 7.51 -2.85 12.81
N THR A 75 7.92 -1.96 13.72
CA THR A 75 7.87 -2.28 15.15
C THR A 75 6.42 -2.56 15.58
N ARG A 76 5.49 -1.75 15.10
CA ARG A 76 4.09 -1.88 15.51
C ARG A 76 3.38 -3.08 14.87
N TYR A 77 3.56 -3.27 13.56
CA TYR A 77 2.78 -4.27 12.82
C TYR A 77 3.58 -5.50 12.41
N LYS A 78 4.89 -5.46 12.55
CA LYS A 78 5.81 -6.52 12.10
C LYS A 78 5.71 -6.73 10.58
N LEU A 79 5.41 -5.66 9.86
CA LEU A 79 5.27 -5.64 8.41
C LEU A 79 6.08 -4.49 7.84
N SER A 80 6.78 -4.76 6.73
CA SER A 80 7.43 -3.70 5.95
C SER A 80 6.54 -3.31 4.79
N GLU A 81 6.94 -2.26 4.06
CA GLU A 81 6.23 -1.90 2.84
C GLU A 81 6.23 -3.02 1.82
N LEU A 82 7.34 -3.76 1.73
CA LEU A 82 7.43 -4.89 0.80
C LEU A 82 6.49 -6.02 1.20
N ASP A 83 6.28 -6.22 2.50
CA ASP A 83 5.30 -7.20 2.96
C ASP A 83 3.89 -6.79 2.53
N LEU A 84 3.57 -5.49 2.64
CA LEU A 84 2.28 -4.98 2.20
C LEU A 84 2.10 -5.15 0.69
N LEU A 85 3.17 -4.95 -0.07
CA LEU A 85 3.13 -5.12 -1.51
C LEU A 85 2.86 -6.59 -1.87
N ALA A 86 3.54 -7.51 -1.20
CA ALA A 86 3.32 -8.94 -1.42
C ALA A 86 1.88 -9.32 -1.13
N MET A 87 1.32 -8.83 -0.02
CA MET A 87 -0.06 -9.09 0.33
C MET A 87 -1.02 -8.54 -0.72
N THR A 88 -0.72 -7.37 -1.27
CA THR A 88 -1.53 -6.74 -2.31
C THR A 88 -1.52 -7.59 -3.58
N ILE A 89 -0.35 -8.04 -3.99
CA ILE A 89 -0.22 -8.88 -5.19
C ILE A 89 -0.95 -10.20 -5.00
N GLU A 90 -0.83 -10.81 -3.82
CA GLU A 90 -1.55 -12.05 -3.53
C GLU A 90 -3.06 -11.88 -3.65
N ARG A 91 -3.57 -10.73 -3.23
CA ARG A 91 -5.00 -10.44 -3.35
C ARG A 91 -5.45 -10.37 -4.80
N PHE A 92 -4.61 -9.82 -5.69
CA PHE A 92 -4.94 -9.77 -7.10
C PHE A 92 -5.21 -11.18 -7.65
N TYR A 93 -4.35 -12.11 -7.34
CA TYR A 93 -4.47 -13.47 -7.84
C TYR A 93 -5.66 -14.18 -7.19
N SER A 94 -5.94 -13.90 -5.94
CA SER A 94 -7.10 -14.50 -5.25
C SER A 94 -8.41 -14.00 -5.84
N SER A 95 -8.50 -12.71 -6.18
CA SER A 95 -9.74 -12.12 -6.67
C SER A 95 -9.97 -12.31 -8.17
N SER A 96 -8.97 -12.82 -8.90
CA SER A 96 -9.14 -13.05 -10.34
C SER A 96 -9.73 -14.41 -10.70
N LYS A 97 -10.11 -15.18 -9.73
CA LYS A 97 -10.75 -16.48 -9.94
C LYS A 97 -12.23 -16.33 -10.25
#